data_a9fb3cecbb38d6eb4a6f59d8e16df205
#
_entry.id   a9fb3cecbb38d6eb4a6f59d8e16df205
#
_cell.length_a   1.000
_cell.length_b   1.000
_cell.length_c   1.000
_cell.angle_alpha   90.00
_cell.angle_beta   90.00
_cell.angle_gamma   90.00
#
_symmetry.space_group_name_H-M   'P 1'
#
loop_
_entity.id
_entity.type
_entity.pdbx_description
1 polymer ?
#
loop_
_entity_poly.entity_id
_entity_poly.type
_entity_poly.pdbx_seq_one_letter_code
_entity_poly.pdbx_strand_id
1 'polypeptide(L)'
;MAEFAGGVGMRSAARPTFESVYAERHTQLVRYATVLVGDRSLGEDLAQEAFLRCFSRRRPVDDPWPYLRTTVTNLAKDGFRRNGVARRAASLLRPLATDSVDGGENRTVILDAVYHLPLRQRAAVVLRFYEDCSEREIAQVLGCRPGTVKSLLSRALTTLRLEVQR
;
A
#
# COMPACT_ATOMS: atom_id res chain seq x y z
N MET A 1 23.90 48.89 22.25
CA MET A 1 22.67 48.36 22.82
C MET A 1 21.84 47.81 21.68
N ALA A 2 22.02 46.56 21.38
CA ALA A 2 21.33 45.88 20.27
C ALA A 2 20.41 44.83 20.85
N GLU A 3 19.09 45.06 20.72
CA GLU A 3 18.07 44.07 20.99
C GLU A 3 18.05 43.05 19.86
N PHE A 4 18.42 41.82 20.17
CA PHE A 4 18.15 40.65 19.31
C PHE A 4 16.87 39.97 19.78
N ALA A 5 15.74 40.38 19.24
CA ALA A 5 14.50 39.63 19.30
C ALA A 5 14.38 38.78 18.05
N GLY A 6 15.07 37.64 18.04
CA GLY A 6 14.92 36.60 17.04
C GLY A 6 13.86 35.62 17.50
N GLY A 7 12.58 35.98 17.38
CA GLY A 7 11.48 35.02 17.49
C GLY A 7 11.48 34.06 16.31
N VAL A 8 12.11 32.89 16.48
CA VAL A 8 11.89 31.76 15.57
C VAL A 8 10.47 31.28 15.80
N GLY A 9 9.55 31.81 14.99
CA GLY A 9 8.19 31.32 14.90
C GLY A 9 8.21 29.86 14.50
N MET A 10 8.06 28.98 15.47
CA MET A 10 7.70 27.60 15.26
C MET A 10 6.38 27.59 14.49
N ARG A 11 6.43 27.44 13.17
CA ARG A 11 5.24 27.20 12.36
C ARG A 11 4.61 25.93 12.90
N SER A 12 3.56 26.08 13.67
CA SER A 12 2.64 25.00 13.99
C SER A 12 2.21 24.44 12.63
N ALA A 13 2.74 23.28 12.26
CA ALA A 13 2.33 22.60 11.06
C ALA A 13 0.82 22.37 11.18
N ALA A 14 0.04 23.06 10.36
CA ALA A 14 -1.40 22.90 10.33
C ALA A 14 -1.70 21.41 10.15
N ARG A 15 -2.62 20.89 10.95
CA ARG A 15 -3.03 19.48 10.84
C ARG A 15 -3.52 19.18 9.43
N PRO A 16 -3.15 18.03 8.85
CA PRO A 16 -3.57 17.68 7.50
C PRO A 16 -5.10 17.58 7.44
N THR A 17 -5.69 18.27 6.47
CA THR A 17 -7.13 18.19 6.21
C THR A 17 -7.43 17.04 5.29
N PHE A 18 -8.70 16.58 5.24
CA PHE A 18 -9.14 15.56 4.30
C PHE A 18 -8.77 15.96 2.86
N GLU A 19 -9.11 17.19 2.47
CA GLU A 19 -8.91 17.69 1.10
C GLU A 19 -7.43 17.66 0.70
N SER A 20 -6.54 18.09 1.60
CA SER A 20 -5.10 18.12 1.32
C SER A 20 -4.52 16.72 1.17
N VAL A 21 -4.86 15.80 2.06
CA VAL A 21 -4.37 14.43 2.02
C VAL A 21 -4.99 13.66 0.85
N TYR A 22 -6.26 13.89 0.57
CA TYR A 22 -6.94 13.25 -0.56
C TYR A 22 -6.32 13.69 -1.89
N ALA A 23 -6.14 14.99 -2.11
CA ALA A 23 -5.53 15.51 -3.33
C ALA A 23 -4.10 14.98 -3.53
N GLU A 24 -3.32 14.85 -2.46
CA GLU A 24 -1.92 14.41 -2.53
C GLU A 24 -1.78 12.88 -2.63
N ARG A 25 -2.59 12.10 -1.90
CA ARG A 25 -2.36 10.68 -1.66
C ARG A 25 -3.38 9.73 -2.28
N HIS A 26 -4.51 10.23 -2.77
CA HIS A 26 -5.59 9.37 -3.29
C HIS A 26 -5.11 8.44 -4.40
N THR A 27 -4.48 8.98 -5.44
CA THR A 27 -4.00 8.18 -6.59
C THR A 27 -2.98 7.13 -6.16
N GLN A 28 -2.07 7.49 -5.25
CA GLN A 28 -1.05 6.57 -4.73
C GLN A 28 -1.70 5.45 -3.93
N LEU A 29 -2.68 5.77 -3.07
CA LEU A 29 -3.39 4.77 -2.27
C LEU A 29 -4.22 3.81 -3.13
N VAL A 30 -4.90 4.33 -4.16
CA VAL A 30 -5.64 3.50 -5.12
C VAL A 30 -4.70 2.53 -5.85
N ARG A 31 -3.55 3.00 -6.33
CA ARG A 31 -2.55 2.13 -6.96
C ARG A 31 -2.06 1.04 -6.01
N TYR A 32 -1.72 1.41 -4.77
CA TYR A 32 -1.32 0.46 -3.74
C TYR A 32 -2.40 -0.59 -3.50
N ALA A 33 -3.65 -0.17 -3.29
CA ALA A 33 -4.78 -1.05 -3.07
C ALA A 33 -5.03 -1.98 -4.28
N THR A 34 -4.97 -1.43 -5.51
CA THR A 34 -5.16 -2.19 -6.75
C THR A 34 -4.11 -3.31 -6.89
N VAL A 35 -2.84 -3.00 -6.62
CA VAL A 35 -1.80 -4.05 -6.65
C VAL A 35 -2.03 -5.11 -5.60
N LEU A 36 -2.52 -4.76 -4.41
CA LEU A 36 -2.82 -5.74 -3.37
C LEU A 36 -3.95 -6.69 -3.75
N VAL A 37 -5.01 -6.21 -4.36
CA VAL A 37 -6.21 -7.02 -4.63
C VAL A 37 -6.32 -7.53 -6.06
N GLY A 38 -5.55 -6.96 -6.99
CA GLY A 38 -5.57 -7.35 -8.40
C GLY A 38 -6.80 -6.87 -9.18
N ASP A 39 -7.53 -5.89 -8.65
CA ASP A 39 -8.74 -5.34 -9.28
C ASP A 39 -8.83 -3.85 -8.95
N ARG A 40 -8.95 -3.00 -9.99
CA ARG A 40 -8.95 -1.54 -9.84
C ARG A 40 -10.19 -1.04 -9.10
N SER A 41 -11.37 -1.53 -9.46
CA SER A 41 -12.62 -1.09 -8.83
C SER A 41 -12.61 -1.41 -7.34
N LEU A 42 -12.19 -2.63 -6.99
CA LEU A 42 -12.02 -3.00 -5.59
C LEU A 42 -10.93 -2.20 -4.89
N GLY A 43 -9.83 -1.87 -5.60
CA GLY A 43 -8.78 -1.00 -5.07
C GLY A 43 -9.28 0.41 -4.75
N GLU A 44 -10.10 0.99 -5.62
CA GLU A 44 -10.76 2.29 -5.40
C GLU A 44 -11.70 2.23 -4.19
N ASP A 45 -12.52 1.17 -4.05
CA ASP A 45 -13.41 0.98 -2.90
C ASP A 45 -12.61 0.87 -1.57
N LEU A 46 -11.51 0.11 -1.57
CA LEU A 46 -10.67 -0.03 -0.38
C LEU A 46 -9.99 1.29 0.00
N ALA A 47 -9.52 2.04 -0.97
CA ALA A 47 -8.91 3.35 -0.75
C ALA A 47 -9.93 4.34 -0.17
N GLN A 48 -11.14 4.40 -0.75
CA GLN A 48 -12.22 5.25 -0.26
C GLN A 48 -12.60 4.90 1.18
N GLU A 49 -12.79 3.62 1.50
CA GLU A 49 -13.09 3.16 2.85
C GLU A 49 -11.97 3.53 3.84
N ALA A 50 -10.70 3.42 3.42
CA ALA A 50 -9.58 3.82 4.26
C ALA A 50 -9.58 5.32 4.57
N PHE A 51 -9.88 6.18 3.59
CA PHE A 51 -10.04 7.62 3.80
C PHE A 51 -11.19 7.91 4.75
N LEU A 52 -12.35 7.30 4.55
CA LEU A 52 -13.51 7.48 5.43
C LEU A 52 -13.15 7.11 6.87
N ARG A 53 -12.52 5.96 7.10
CA ARG A 53 -12.09 5.54 8.44
C ARG A 53 -11.06 6.47 9.06
N CYS A 54 -10.12 6.97 8.27
CA CYS A 54 -9.09 7.88 8.76
C CYS A 54 -9.69 9.19 9.30
N PHE A 55 -10.58 9.81 8.52
CA PHE A 55 -11.11 11.13 8.82
C PHE A 55 -12.39 11.13 9.65
N SER A 56 -13.04 9.97 9.84
CA SER A 56 -14.17 9.83 10.78
C SER A 56 -13.74 9.60 12.24
N ARG A 57 -12.44 9.55 12.51
CA ARG A 57 -11.93 9.29 13.87
C ARG A 57 -12.17 10.49 14.79
N ARG A 58 -12.56 10.21 16.03
CA ARG A 58 -12.67 11.23 17.10
C ARG A 58 -11.32 11.90 17.40
N ARG A 59 -10.22 11.14 17.30
CA ARG A 59 -8.86 11.65 17.47
C ARG A 59 -8.20 11.70 16.10
N PRO A 60 -7.91 12.89 15.59
CA PRO A 60 -7.18 13.06 14.33
C PRO A 60 -5.83 12.33 14.36
N VAL A 61 -5.40 11.88 13.20
CA VAL A 61 -4.09 11.26 12.99
C VAL A 61 -3.11 12.33 12.52
N ASP A 62 -1.97 12.46 13.18
CA ASP A 62 -0.97 13.48 12.82
C ASP A 62 -0.33 13.20 11.45
N ASP A 63 -0.04 11.94 11.15
CA ASP A 63 0.39 11.48 9.83
C ASP A 63 -0.62 10.43 9.29
N PRO A 64 -1.54 10.84 8.39
CA PRO A 64 -2.53 9.94 7.83
C PRO A 64 -1.96 8.81 6.96
N TRP A 65 -0.79 8.99 6.35
CA TRP A 65 -0.29 8.07 5.33
C TRP A 65 -0.01 6.65 5.85
N PRO A 66 0.71 6.45 6.95
CA PRO A 66 0.87 5.12 7.56
C PRO A 66 -0.46 4.47 7.94
N TYR A 67 -1.40 5.27 8.46
CA TYR A 67 -2.73 4.80 8.82
C TYR A 67 -3.51 4.30 7.60
N LEU A 68 -3.52 5.06 6.51
CA LEU A 68 -4.20 4.71 5.26
C LEU A 68 -3.66 3.40 4.68
N ARG A 69 -2.33 3.26 4.59
CA ARG A 69 -1.68 2.02 4.13
C ARG A 69 -2.04 0.81 4.99
N THR A 70 -1.99 0.97 6.31
CA THR A 70 -2.36 -0.09 7.26
C THR A 70 -3.82 -0.48 7.10
N THR A 71 -4.72 0.50 6.95
CA THR A 71 -6.15 0.25 6.79
C THR A 71 -6.44 -0.51 5.49
N VAL A 72 -5.89 -0.06 4.36
CA VAL A 72 -6.04 -0.77 3.07
C VAL A 72 -5.52 -2.21 3.17
N THR A 73 -4.35 -2.41 3.76
CA THR A 73 -3.76 -3.76 3.93
C THR A 73 -4.66 -4.68 4.75
N ASN A 74 -5.23 -4.17 5.83
CA ASN A 74 -6.14 -4.93 6.69
C ASN A 74 -7.46 -5.24 5.97
N LEU A 75 -8.03 -4.27 5.27
CA LEU A 75 -9.25 -4.47 4.47
C LEU A 75 -9.04 -5.53 3.37
N ALA A 76 -7.91 -5.46 2.66
CA ALA A 76 -7.55 -6.46 1.66
C ALA A 76 -7.43 -7.85 2.28
N LYS A 77 -6.72 -7.97 3.41
CA LYS A 77 -6.57 -9.23 4.16
C LYS A 77 -7.93 -9.81 4.59
N ASP A 78 -8.81 -8.97 5.12
CA ASP A 78 -10.15 -9.39 5.55
C ASP A 78 -11.03 -9.82 4.37
N GLY A 79 -10.93 -9.12 3.24
CA GLY A 79 -11.57 -9.50 1.99
C GLY A 79 -11.11 -10.86 1.47
N PHE A 80 -9.80 -11.12 1.46
CA PHE A 80 -9.24 -12.41 1.08
C PHE A 80 -9.65 -13.53 2.03
N ARG A 81 -9.71 -13.27 3.32
CA ARG A 81 -10.13 -14.26 4.33
C ARG A 81 -11.61 -14.65 4.16
N ARG A 82 -12.48 -13.67 3.91
CA ARG A 82 -13.93 -13.90 3.69
C ARG A 82 -14.22 -14.64 2.40
N ASN A 83 -13.47 -14.35 1.35
CA ASN A 83 -13.65 -14.94 0.01
C ASN A 83 -12.69 -16.10 -0.27
N GLY A 84 -12.08 -16.68 0.74
CA GLY A 84 -10.85 -17.47 0.71
C GLY A 84 -10.79 -18.68 -0.22
N VAL A 85 -11.90 -19.20 -0.74
CA VAL A 85 -11.94 -20.33 -1.67
C VAL A 85 -12.28 -19.88 -3.10
N ALA A 86 -13.27 -19.02 -3.26
CA ALA A 86 -13.76 -18.62 -4.58
C ALA A 86 -12.77 -17.73 -5.38
N ARG A 87 -11.98 -16.89 -4.69
CA ARG A 87 -11.03 -15.96 -5.34
C ARG A 87 -9.70 -16.59 -5.76
N ARG A 88 -9.25 -17.67 -5.11
CA ARG A 88 -8.08 -18.43 -5.59
C ARG A 88 -8.31 -18.99 -6.99
N ALA A 89 -9.53 -19.45 -7.27
CA ALA A 89 -9.90 -19.94 -8.59
C ALA A 89 -10.10 -18.81 -9.61
N ALA A 90 -10.65 -17.66 -9.20
CA ALA A 90 -10.93 -16.52 -10.09
C ALA A 90 -9.69 -15.69 -10.42
N SER A 91 -8.72 -15.56 -9.50
CA SER A 91 -7.48 -14.81 -9.77
C SER A 91 -6.52 -15.53 -10.72
N LEU A 92 -6.69 -16.85 -10.89
CA LEU A 92 -5.93 -17.65 -11.87
C LEU A 92 -6.50 -17.52 -13.30
N LEU A 93 -7.71 -16.95 -13.46
CA LEU A 93 -8.43 -16.90 -14.74
C LEU A 93 -8.62 -15.48 -15.31
N ARG A 94 -8.16 -14.45 -14.62
CA ARG A 94 -8.37 -13.08 -15.07
C ARG A 94 -7.04 -12.43 -15.45
N PRO A 95 -6.80 -12.17 -16.75
CA PRO A 95 -5.83 -11.18 -17.16
C PRO A 95 -6.32 -9.84 -16.56
N LEU A 96 -5.46 -9.19 -15.77
CA LEU A 96 -5.73 -7.85 -15.30
C LEU A 96 -5.89 -6.95 -16.52
N ALA A 97 -7.07 -6.38 -16.68
CA ALA A 97 -7.25 -5.24 -17.55
C ALA A 97 -6.37 -4.12 -16.97
N THR A 98 -5.12 -4.09 -17.39
CA THR A 98 -4.24 -2.95 -17.20
C THR A 98 -4.75 -1.86 -18.12
N ASP A 99 -5.59 -0.98 -17.60
CA ASP A 99 -5.65 0.36 -18.18
C ASP A 99 -4.21 0.87 -18.22
N SER A 100 -3.72 0.98 -19.44
CA SER A 100 -2.38 1.36 -19.84
C SER A 100 -1.85 2.54 -19.02
N VAL A 101 -0.97 2.23 -18.08
CA VAL A 101 0.05 3.17 -17.67
C VAL A 101 1.30 2.72 -18.42
N ASP A 102 1.74 3.55 -19.36
CA ASP A 102 2.93 3.39 -20.20
C ASP A 102 4.05 2.60 -19.50
N GLY A 103 4.31 1.42 -19.98
CA GLY A 103 5.38 0.59 -19.47
C GLY A 103 5.42 -0.74 -20.21
N GLY A 104 6.46 -0.97 -21.04
CA GLY A 104 6.62 -2.05 -21.97
C GLY A 104 6.41 -3.47 -21.39
N GLU A 105 6.50 -4.48 -22.27
CA GLU A 105 6.26 -5.91 -22.01
C GLU A 105 6.86 -6.46 -20.70
N ASN A 106 8.05 -6.03 -20.32
CA ASN A 106 8.71 -6.45 -19.07
C ASN A 106 7.95 -5.99 -17.80
N ARG A 107 7.24 -4.87 -17.86
CA ARG A 107 6.46 -4.38 -16.70
C ARG A 107 5.22 -5.23 -16.48
N THR A 108 4.59 -5.69 -17.53
CA THR A 108 3.43 -6.58 -17.46
C THR A 108 3.83 -7.91 -16.81
N VAL A 109 4.95 -8.50 -17.22
CA VAL A 109 5.49 -9.77 -16.67
C VAL A 109 5.78 -9.63 -15.16
N ILE A 110 6.43 -8.55 -14.74
CA ILE A 110 6.75 -8.32 -13.32
C ILE A 110 5.47 -8.13 -12.49
N LEU A 111 4.50 -7.37 -12.99
CA LEU A 111 3.23 -7.17 -12.30
C LEU A 111 2.46 -8.49 -12.16
N ASP A 112 2.40 -9.30 -13.21
CA ASP A 112 1.78 -10.61 -13.18
C ASP A 112 2.45 -11.52 -12.14
N ALA A 113 3.78 -11.53 -12.10
CA ALA A 113 4.52 -12.27 -11.09
C ALA A 113 4.21 -11.79 -9.66
N VAL A 114 4.09 -10.47 -9.47
CA VAL A 114 3.69 -9.89 -8.17
C VAL A 114 2.29 -10.31 -7.77
N TYR A 115 1.35 -10.42 -8.72
CA TYR A 115 -0.01 -10.88 -8.44
C TYR A 115 -0.10 -12.36 -8.02
N HIS A 116 0.85 -13.19 -8.44
CA HIS A 116 0.92 -14.59 -8.01
C HIS A 116 1.47 -14.76 -6.59
N LEU A 117 2.09 -13.72 -6.01
CA LEU A 117 2.55 -13.77 -4.62
C LEU A 117 1.39 -13.87 -3.62
N PRO A 118 1.54 -14.62 -2.52
CA PRO A 118 0.64 -14.53 -1.38
C PRO A 118 0.50 -13.08 -0.89
N LEU A 119 -0.70 -12.66 -0.47
CA LEU A 119 -1.01 -11.27 -0.12
C LEU A 119 0.04 -10.59 0.78
N ARG A 120 0.51 -11.28 1.83
CA ARG A 120 1.51 -10.69 2.75
C ARG A 120 2.88 -10.50 2.10
N GLN A 121 3.28 -11.39 1.19
CA GLN A 121 4.51 -11.23 0.43
C GLN A 121 4.36 -10.10 -0.60
N ARG A 122 3.23 -10.04 -1.30
CA ARG A 122 2.88 -8.97 -2.22
C ARG A 122 2.91 -7.61 -1.52
N ALA A 123 2.23 -7.48 -0.38
CA ALA A 123 2.23 -6.25 0.40
C ALA A 123 3.65 -5.84 0.85
N ALA A 124 4.48 -6.77 1.31
CA ALA A 124 5.85 -6.48 1.71
C ALA A 124 6.69 -5.97 0.53
N VAL A 125 6.56 -6.57 -0.66
CA VAL A 125 7.27 -6.15 -1.88
C VAL A 125 6.83 -4.75 -2.31
N VAL A 126 5.52 -4.50 -2.38
CA VAL A 126 5.01 -3.18 -2.80
C VAL A 126 5.42 -2.09 -1.80
N LEU A 127 5.30 -2.34 -0.51
CA LEU A 127 5.75 -1.39 0.53
C LEU A 127 7.25 -1.12 0.46
N ARG A 128 8.06 -2.13 0.15
CA ARG A 128 9.51 -1.98 0.09
C ARG A 128 9.98 -1.25 -1.16
N PHE A 129 9.49 -1.62 -2.34
CA PHE A 129 10.06 -1.20 -3.61
C PHE A 129 9.26 -0.11 -4.33
N TYR A 130 7.98 0.03 -4.00
CA TYR A 130 7.14 1.08 -4.58
C TYR A 130 6.88 2.24 -3.61
N GLU A 131 6.69 1.93 -2.31
CA GLU A 131 6.44 2.92 -1.26
C GLU A 131 7.71 3.31 -0.48
N ASP A 132 8.85 2.70 -0.81
CA ASP A 132 10.17 2.95 -0.21
C ASP A 132 10.19 2.85 1.33
N CYS A 133 9.35 1.96 1.88
CA CYS A 133 9.24 1.75 3.32
C CYS A 133 10.44 0.99 3.87
N SER A 134 10.88 1.36 5.07
CA SER A 134 11.80 0.57 5.87
C SER A 134 11.16 -0.73 6.37
N GLU A 135 11.96 -1.73 6.72
CA GLU A 135 11.45 -2.99 7.30
C GLU A 135 10.62 -2.75 8.57
N ARG A 136 10.95 -1.72 9.35
CA ARG A 136 10.20 -1.34 10.56
C ARG A 136 8.82 -0.81 10.22
N GLU A 137 8.70 0.06 9.22
CA GLU A 137 7.42 0.58 8.74
C GLU A 137 6.56 -0.53 8.13
N ILE A 138 7.16 -1.41 7.31
CA ILE A 138 6.48 -2.59 6.77
C ILE A 138 5.96 -3.48 7.90
N ALA A 139 6.76 -3.72 8.93
CA ALA A 139 6.36 -4.51 10.09
C ALA A 139 5.16 -3.90 10.81
N GLN A 140 5.10 -2.58 10.94
CA GLN A 140 3.95 -1.86 11.50
C GLN A 140 2.70 -2.04 10.64
N VAL A 141 2.81 -1.83 9.32
CA VAL A 141 1.68 -1.99 8.39
C VAL A 141 1.16 -3.42 8.39
N LEU A 142 2.04 -4.43 8.39
CA LEU A 142 1.67 -5.85 8.34
C LEU A 142 1.32 -6.45 9.71
N GLY A 143 1.48 -5.70 10.81
CA GLY A 143 1.26 -6.18 12.17
C GLY A 143 2.15 -7.37 12.51
N CYS A 144 3.45 -7.31 12.21
CA CYS A 144 4.40 -8.39 12.44
C CYS A 144 5.76 -7.88 12.92
N ARG A 145 6.68 -8.79 13.24
CA ARG A 145 8.05 -8.43 13.63
C ARG A 145 8.91 -8.12 12.40
N PRO A 146 9.93 -7.23 12.51
CA PRO A 146 10.85 -6.93 11.39
C PRO A 146 11.52 -8.18 10.80
N GLY A 147 11.88 -9.17 11.61
CA GLY A 147 12.43 -10.44 11.13
C GLY A 147 11.47 -11.22 10.23
N THR A 148 10.16 -11.10 10.48
CA THR A 148 9.13 -11.67 9.60
C THR A 148 9.10 -10.96 8.25
N VAL A 149 9.29 -9.63 8.22
CA VAL A 149 9.37 -8.86 6.97
C VAL A 149 10.53 -9.33 6.11
N LYS A 150 11.71 -9.53 6.70
CA LYS A 150 12.89 -10.09 5.98
C LYS A 150 12.56 -11.43 5.32
N SER A 151 11.91 -12.32 6.06
CA SER A 151 11.51 -13.64 5.54
C SER A 151 10.48 -13.52 4.42
N LEU A 152 9.50 -12.61 4.55
CA LEU A 152 8.49 -12.35 3.50
C LEU A 152 9.16 -11.83 2.22
N LEU A 153 10.04 -10.84 2.33
CA LEU A 153 10.77 -10.27 1.20
C LEU A 153 11.68 -11.31 0.53
N SER A 154 12.44 -12.09 1.31
CA SER A 154 13.31 -13.13 0.77
C SER A 154 12.53 -14.16 -0.05
N ARG A 155 11.43 -14.69 0.49
CA ARG A 155 10.56 -15.65 -0.22
C ARG A 155 9.93 -15.03 -1.47
N ALA A 156 9.42 -13.82 -1.37
CA ALA A 156 8.83 -13.11 -2.50
C ALA A 156 9.84 -12.92 -3.64
N LEU A 157 11.05 -12.44 -3.33
CA LEU A 157 12.10 -12.23 -4.33
C LEU A 157 12.56 -13.53 -4.99
N THR A 158 12.59 -14.62 -4.23
CA THR A 158 12.88 -15.95 -4.80
C THR A 158 11.80 -16.37 -5.81
N THR A 159 10.53 -16.21 -5.44
CA THR A 159 9.40 -16.52 -6.33
C THR A 159 9.43 -15.65 -7.59
N LEU A 160 9.62 -14.32 -7.42
CA LEU A 160 9.67 -13.39 -8.55
C LEU A 160 10.81 -13.70 -9.53
N ARG A 161 11.99 -14.08 -9.03
CA ARG A 161 13.11 -14.48 -9.90
C ARG A 161 12.77 -15.69 -10.76
N LEU A 162 12.08 -16.68 -10.20
CA LEU A 162 11.69 -17.88 -10.92
C LEU A 162 10.61 -17.61 -11.97
N GLU A 163 9.67 -16.71 -11.69
CA GLU A 163 8.60 -16.33 -12.62
C GLU A 163 9.10 -15.48 -13.79
N VAL A 164 10.03 -14.56 -13.55
CA VAL A 164 10.60 -13.68 -14.60
C VAL A 164 11.57 -14.45 -15.52
N GLN A 165 12.13 -15.58 -15.09
CA GLN A 165 13.03 -16.41 -15.89
C GLN A 165 12.30 -17.46 -16.75
N ARG A 166 10.98 -17.53 -16.64
CA ARG A 166 10.13 -18.45 -17.43
C ARG A 166 9.69 -17.82 -18.74
#